data_6ef512caa753400031e071f4f69b03b4
#
_entry.id   6ef512caa753400031e071f4f69b03b4
#
_cell.length_a   1.000
_cell.length_b   1.000
_cell.length_c   1.000
_cell.angle_alpha   90.00
_cell.angle_beta   90.00
_cell.angle_gamma   90.00
#
_symmetry.space_group_name_H-M   'P 1'
#
loop_
_entity.id
_entity.type
_entity.pdbx_description
1 polymer ?
#
loop_
_entity_poly.entity_id
_entity_poly.type
_entity_poly.pdbx_seq_one_letter_code
_entity_poly.pdbx_strand_id
1 'polypeptide(L)'
;MNQPAQALCVDQIGAMPTSLRHVATALGLDPAGWADVLSSSLSELAAGFAIKEMPTGRYAYVSPAMAALLGQAPEGLLGRTDADVFGTDVAGSLRAADVTTATLAMPHSSDHRMELGHVRRDFHVTRMLLAGGDDAPGASKRYLCAIWWDVSAQRQREAQLALALQQLEQQQLATEALRRETQDAAPRDAETGLFPDAHFDDQLRREVDLSLREHREFSMVSISIDPPTGIASALGASARQRVIEALGRLLRGNTRAMDASCRVSGERFAVLLSGVGLATAHSRMEGLRRQCATQIVVLDGQDFGFTVSMGVASFPHTAHTQEDLLQAADTALSAAQTRGGNHVSLASIRFEDDF
;
A
#
# COMPACT_ATOMS: atom_id res chain seq x y z
N MET A 1 -49.25 3.21 33.80
CA MET A 1 -48.14 3.08 34.74
C MET A 1 -47.07 2.26 34.05
N ASN A 2 -46.12 2.95 33.44
CA ASN A 2 -44.97 2.36 32.74
C ASN A 2 -43.91 2.01 33.78
N GLN A 3 -43.54 0.74 33.89
CA GLN A 3 -42.32 0.35 34.57
C GLN A 3 -41.15 0.50 33.58
N PRO A 4 -40.09 1.21 33.97
CA PRO A 4 -38.89 1.28 33.12
C PRO A 4 -38.15 -0.05 33.14
N ALA A 5 -37.69 -0.50 31.95
CA ALA A 5 -36.79 -1.60 31.79
C ALA A 5 -35.53 -1.38 32.69
N GLN A 6 -35.31 -2.28 33.63
CA GLN A 6 -34.10 -2.29 34.44
C GLN A 6 -32.90 -2.59 33.52
N ALA A 7 -32.07 -1.60 33.32
CA ALA A 7 -30.73 -1.79 32.73
C ALA A 7 -29.94 -2.79 33.61
N LEU A 8 -29.62 -3.92 33.06
CA LEU A 8 -28.73 -4.91 33.69
C LEU A 8 -27.36 -4.25 33.92
N CYS A 9 -27.03 -4.08 35.19
CA CYS A 9 -25.76 -3.54 35.63
C CYS A 9 -24.64 -4.51 35.27
N VAL A 10 -23.59 -4.04 34.58
CA VAL A 10 -22.45 -4.82 34.06
C VAL A 10 -21.70 -5.60 35.18
N ASP A 11 -21.86 -5.19 36.43
CA ASP A 11 -21.20 -5.81 37.60
C ASP A 11 -21.79 -7.16 38.07
N GLN A 12 -22.86 -7.66 37.46
CA GLN A 12 -23.45 -8.99 37.78
C GLN A 12 -23.07 -10.09 36.79
N ILE A 13 -22.20 -9.85 35.82
CA ILE A 13 -21.70 -10.87 34.91
C ILE A 13 -20.49 -11.58 35.56
N GLY A 14 -20.77 -12.32 36.63
CA GLY A 14 -19.84 -13.33 37.12
C GLY A 14 -19.74 -14.45 36.10
N ALA A 15 -18.51 -14.79 35.64
CA ALA A 15 -18.13 -15.84 34.71
C ALA A 15 -19.00 -15.90 33.45
N MET A 16 -18.47 -15.48 32.28
CA MET A 16 -19.17 -15.59 31.02
C MET A 16 -19.82 -16.94 30.82
N PRO A 17 -21.13 -17.02 30.49
CA PRO A 17 -21.79 -18.30 30.29
C PRO A 17 -21.14 -19.03 29.11
N THR A 18 -20.61 -20.22 29.38
CA THR A 18 -19.84 -21.04 28.44
C THR A 18 -20.70 -21.67 27.33
N SER A 19 -22.01 -21.48 27.33
CA SER A 19 -22.89 -21.97 26.28
C SER A 19 -24.07 -21.03 26.01
N LEU A 20 -24.51 -20.97 24.77
CA LEU A 20 -25.72 -20.23 24.35
C LEU A 20 -26.99 -20.63 25.12
N ARG A 21 -27.06 -21.86 25.64
CA ARG A 21 -28.16 -22.31 26.50
C ARG A 21 -28.27 -21.45 27.78
N HIS A 22 -27.16 -21.17 28.44
CA HIS A 22 -27.16 -20.32 29.65
C HIS A 22 -27.60 -18.91 29.34
N VAL A 23 -27.18 -18.36 28.18
CA VAL A 23 -27.62 -17.05 27.75
C VAL A 23 -29.11 -17.05 27.44
N ALA A 24 -29.62 -18.06 26.73
CA ALA A 24 -31.04 -18.22 26.43
C ALA A 24 -31.90 -18.27 27.71
N THR A 25 -31.48 -19.07 28.67
CA THR A 25 -32.18 -19.21 29.97
C THR A 25 -32.14 -17.90 30.77
N ALA A 26 -30.99 -17.20 30.77
CA ALA A 26 -30.84 -15.95 31.49
C ALA A 26 -31.67 -14.79 30.86
N LEU A 27 -31.85 -14.81 29.55
CA LEU A 27 -32.66 -13.83 28.81
C LEU A 27 -34.15 -14.21 28.67
N GLY A 28 -34.53 -15.42 29.19
CA GLY A 28 -35.91 -15.92 29.11
C GLY A 28 -36.40 -16.19 27.66
N LEU A 29 -35.46 -16.47 26.76
CA LEU A 29 -35.80 -16.78 25.36
C LEU A 29 -36.09 -18.28 25.23
N ASP A 30 -37.21 -18.60 24.60
CA ASP A 30 -37.53 -19.97 24.24
C ASP A 30 -36.70 -20.46 23.02
N PRO A 31 -36.65 -21.78 22.77
CA PRO A 31 -35.91 -22.31 21.62
C PRO A 31 -36.39 -21.78 20.28
N ALA A 32 -37.67 -21.43 20.13
CA ALA A 32 -38.24 -20.90 18.90
C ALA A 32 -37.72 -19.46 18.64
N GLY A 33 -37.74 -18.60 19.67
CA GLY A 33 -37.20 -17.24 19.58
C GLY A 33 -35.71 -17.23 19.21
N TRP A 34 -34.92 -18.19 19.71
CA TRP A 34 -33.52 -18.33 19.29
C TRP A 34 -33.35 -18.76 17.82
N ALA A 35 -34.17 -19.70 17.38
CA ALA A 35 -34.16 -20.15 15.98
C ALA A 35 -34.50 -18.99 15.01
N ASP A 36 -35.47 -18.13 15.39
CA ASP A 36 -35.84 -16.96 14.62
C ASP A 36 -34.73 -15.93 14.56
N VAL A 37 -34.08 -15.62 15.69
CA VAL A 37 -32.94 -14.69 15.73
C VAL A 37 -31.77 -15.19 14.88
N LEU A 38 -31.41 -16.46 14.98
CA LEU A 38 -30.32 -17.06 14.19
C LEU A 38 -30.67 -17.07 12.70
N SER A 39 -31.91 -17.46 12.36
CA SER A 39 -32.37 -17.48 10.97
C SER A 39 -32.37 -16.08 10.35
N SER A 40 -32.86 -15.09 11.08
CA SER A 40 -32.87 -13.69 10.64
C SER A 40 -31.45 -13.16 10.50
N SER A 41 -30.57 -13.39 11.46
CA SER A 41 -29.18 -12.93 11.43
C SER A 41 -28.41 -13.56 10.25
N LEU A 42 -28.60 -14.84 9.97
CA LEU A 42 -27.99 -15.49 8.81
C LEU A 42 -28.55 -14.94 7.48
N SER A 43 -29.83 -14.62 7.44
CA SER A 43 -30.47 -14.01 6.26
C SER A 43 -29.92 -12.62 5.97
N GLU A 44 -29.71 -11.78 6.98
CA GLU A 44 -29.08 -10.47 6.85
C GLU A 44 -27.62 -10.57 6.31
N LEU A 45 -26.92 -11.64 6.68
CA LEU A 45 -25.59 -11.93 6.17
C LEU A 45 -25.60 -12.58 4.77
N ALA A 46 -26.75 -12.67 4.12
CA ALA A 46 -26.94 -13.39 2.86
C ALA A 46 -26.46 -14.86 2.90
N ALA A 47 -26.54 -15.47 4.08
CA ALA A 47 -26.17 -16.86 4.30
C ALA A 47 -27.42 -17.74 4.39
N GLY A 48 -27.42 -18.81 3.60
CA GLY A 48 -28.43 -19.87 3.73
C GLY A 48 -27.93 -20.98 4.62
N PHE A 49 -28.80 -21.71 5.29
CA PHE A 49 -28.41 -22.94 5.99
C PHE A 49 -29.40 -24.06 5.80
N ALA A 50 -28.88 -25.27 5.90
CA ALA A 50 -29.66 -26.49 5.80
C ALA A 50 -29.20 -27.51 6.86
N ILE A 51 -30.13 -28.32 7.37
CA ILE A 51 -29.85 -29.42 8.26
C ILE A 51 -30.14 -30.71 7.52
N LYS A 52 -29.19 -31.64 7.51
CA LYS A 52 -29.28 -32.94 6.88
C LYS A 52 -29.25 -34.05 7.91
N GLU A 53 -30.06 -35.09 7.71
CA GLU A 53 -29.98 -36.31 8.49
C GLU A 53 -28.79 -37.16 8.02
N MET A 54 -27.99 -37.65 9.00
CA MET A 54 -26.86 -38.54 8.69
C MET A 54 -27.19 -39.97 9.10
N PRO A 55 -26.81 -40.98 8.29
CA PRO A 55 -25.93 -40.91 7.13
C PRO A 55 -26.67 -40.75 5.77
N THR A 56 -27.98 -40.57 5.77
CA THR A 56 -28.80 -40.54 4.54
C THR A 56 -28.49 -39.34 3.65
N GLY A 57 -28.07 -38.19 4.24
CA GLY A 57 -27.83 -36.93 3.55
C GLY A 57 -29.11 -36.22 3.11
N ARG A 58 -30.29 -36.62 3.65
CA ARG A 58 -31.58 -36.01 3.32
C ARG A 58 -31.76 -34.72 4.09
N TYR A 59 -32.26 -33.70 3.42
CA TYR A 59 -32.60 -32.43 4.04
C TYR A 59 -33.75 -32.60 5.03
N ALA A 60 -33.44 -32.39 6.31
CA ALA A 60 -34.43 -32.35 7.40
C ALA A 60 -34.98 -30.93 7.61
N TYR A 61 -34.19 -29.92 7.30
CA TYR A 61 -34.56 -28.51 7.34
C TYR A 61 -33.78 -27.71 6.30
N VAL A 62 -34.43 -26.71 5.72
CA VAL A 62 -33.81 -25.75 4.81
C VAL A 62 -34.34 -24.36 5.16
N SER A 63 -33.43 -23.40 5.42
CA SER A 63 -33.81 -22.02 5.69
C SER A 63 -34.43 -21.35 4.45
N PRO A 64 -35.33 -20.36 4.65
CA PRO A 64 -35.89 -19.60 3.52
C PRO A 64 -34.81 -18.98 2.64
N ALA A 65 -33.72 -18.45 3.24
CA ALA A 65 -32.58 -17.90 2.49
C ALA A 65 -31.89 -18.96 1.63
N MET A 66 -31.69 -20.18 2.14
CA MET A 66 -31.11 -21.28 1.36
C MET A 66 -32.05 -21.71 0.23
N ALA A 67 -33.33 -21.82 0.49
CA ALA A 67 -34.33 -22.15 -0.53
C ALA A 67 -34.38 -21.10 -1.65
N ALA A 68 -34.31 -19.82 -1.30
CA ALA A 68 -34.22 -18.70 -2.26
C ALA A 68 -32.92 -18.76 -3.10
N LEU A 69 -31.77 -19.09 -2.50
CA LEU A 69 -30.51 -19.32 -3.22
C LEU A 69 -30.62 -20.41 -4.26
N LEU A 70 -31.41 -21.48 -3.95
CA LEU A 70 -31.65 -22.61 -4.85
C LEU A 70 -32.79 -22.38 -5.84
N GLY A 71 -33.53 -21.29 -5.70
CA GLY A 71 -34.70 -20.98 -6.54
C GLY A 71 -35.87 -21.98 -6.37
N GLN A 72 -36.00 -22.58 -5.20
CA GLN A 72 -37.03 -23.60 -4.89
C GLN A 72 -37.74 -23.23 -3.55
N ALA A 73 -38.94 -23.73 -3.37
CA ALA A 73 -39.64 -23.62 -2.08
C ALA A 73 -39.01 -24.58 -1.05
N PRO A 74 -38.93 -24.20 0.24
CA PRO A 74 -38.33 -25.03 1.29
C PRO A 74 -38.94 -26.44 1.35
N GLU A 75 -40.27 -26.53 1.21
CA GLU A 75 -41.04 -27.79 1.27
C GLU A 75 -40.63 -28.77 0.14
N GLY A 76 -40.27 -28.24 -1.03
CA GLY A 76 -39.82 -29.01 -2.19
C GLY A 76 -38.42 -29.61 -2.03
N LEU A 77 -37.65 -29.16 -1.03
CA LEU A 77 -36.30 -29.63 -0.74
C LEU A 77 -36.27 -30.69 0.38
N LEU A 78 -37.25 -30.69 1.28
CA LEU A 78 -37.30 -31.62 2.39
C LEU A 78 -37.33 -33.08 1.93
N GLY A 79 -36.55 -33.93 2.59
CA GLY A 79 -36.42 -35.36 2.27
C GLY A 79 -35.58 -35.67 1.04
N ARG A 80 -35.18 -34.69 0.22
CA ARG A 80 -34.29 -34.85 -0.94
C ARG A 80 -32.83 -34.89 -0.50
N THR A 81 -31.96 -35.36 -1.35
CA THR A 81 -30.51 -35.35 -1.17
C THR A 81 -29.85 -34.31 -2.07
N ASP A 82 -28.56 -34.04 -1.87
CA ASP A 82 -27.78 -33.17 -2.75
C ASP A 82 -27.81 -33.63 -4.22
N ALA A 83 -27.83 -34.97 -4.44
CA ALA A 83 -27.89 -35.52 -5.80
C ALA A 83 -29.22 -35.22 -6.51
N ASP A 84 -30.32 -35.16 -5.75
CA ASP A 84 -31.64 -34.80 -6.28
C ASP A 84 -31.77 -33.30 -6.58
N VAL A 85 -30.94 -32.47 -5.94
CA VAL A 85 -31.02 -30.99 -6.07
C VAL A 85 -29.97 -30.45 -7.05
N PHE A 86 -28.72 -30.91 -6.98
CA PHE A 86 -27.58 -30.35 -7.73
C PHE A 86 -27.07 -31.26 -8.85
N GLY A 87 -27.61 -32.50 -8.96
CA GLY A 87 -27.04 -33.52 -9.83
C GLY A 87 -25.83 -34.25 -9.25
N THR A 88 -25.41 -35.32 -9.89
CA THR A 88 -24.40 -36.27 -9.36
C THR A 88 -23.00 -35.64 -9.23
N ASP A 89 -22.59 -34.77 -10.13
CA ASP A 89 -21.24 -34.22 -10.18
C ASP A 89 -20.94 -33.29 -8.99
N VAL A 90 -21.85 -32.37 -8.72
CA VAL A 90 -21.74 -31.44 -7.57
C VAL A 90 -21.98 -32.18 -6.25
N ALA A 91 -22.98 -33.08 -6.23
CA ALA A 91 -23.35 -33.83 -5.04
C ALA A 91 -22.20 -34.69 -4.48
N GLY A 92 -21.33 -35.20 -5.35
CA GLY A 92 -20.15 -35.97 -4.95
C GLY A 92 -19.21 -35.20 -4.04
N SER A 93 -18.89 -33.97 -4.42
CA SER A 93 -18.00 -33.08 -3.64
C SER A 93 -18.65 -32.63 -2.32
N LEU A 94 -19.94 -32.33 -2.34
CA LEU A 94 -20.70 -31.94 -1.14
C LEU A 94 -20.76 -33.11 -0.14
N ARG A 95 -21.08 -34.32 -0.63
CA ARG A 95 -21.14 -35.53 0.21
C ARG A 95 -19.79 -35.89 0.81
N ALA A 96 -18.70 -35.76 0.07
CA ALA A 96 -17.36 -36.00 0.58
C ALA A 96 -17.04 -35.08 1.77
N ALA A 97 -17.36 -33.79 1.69
CA ALA A 97 -17.19 -32.84 2.77
C ALA A 97 -18.12 -33.12 3.96
N ASP A 98 -19.36 -33.52 3.72
CA ASP A 98 -20.32 -33.91 4.76
C ASP A 98 -19.82 -35.14 5.54
N VAL A 99 -19.32 -36.17 4.85
CA VAL A 99 -18.74 -37.37 5.47
C VAL A 99 -17.47 -37.03 6.24
N THR A 100 -16.61 -36.19 5.72
CA THR A 100 -15.41 -35.72 6.42
C THR A 100 -15.78 -35.06 7.75
N THR A 101 -16.74 -34.12 7.72
CA THR A 101 -17.25 -33.45 8.92
C THR A 101 -17.83 -34.45 9.94
N ALA A 102 -18.63 -35.40 9.46
CA ALA A 102 -19.26 -36.43 10.31
C ALA A 102 -18.23 -37.38 10.96
N THR A 103 -17.13 -37.66 10.26
CA THR A 103 -16.05 -38.55 10.71
C THR A 103 -15.13 -37.86 11.69
N LEU A 104 -14.72 -36.63 11.42
CA LEU A 104 -13.82 -35.87 12.28
C LEU A 104 -14.54 -35.27 13.49
N ALA A 105 -15.87 -35.18 13.45
CA ALA A 105 -16.71 -34.52 14.47
C ALA A 105 -16.26 -33.09 14.82
N MET A 106 -15.63 -32.41 13.87
CA MET A 106 -15.16 -31.02 13.97
C MET A 106 -15.78 -30.19 12.83
N PRO A 107 -16.02 -28.89 13.06
CA PRO A 107 -16.43 -27.99 11.98
C PRO A 107 -15.45 -28.04 10.82
N HIS A 108 -15.98 -28.12 9.60
CA HIS A 108 -15.20 -28.18 8.36
C HIS A 108 -15.77 -27.22 7.33
N SER A 109 -14.90 -26.44 6.70
CA SER A 109 -15.28 -25.53 5.62
C SER A 109 -14.67 -25.95 4.30
N SER A 110 -15.42 -25.76 3.23
CA SER A 110 -14.95 -26.03 1.85
C SER A 110 -15.62 -25.10 0.87
N ASP A 111 -14.91 -24.81 -0.23
CA ASP A 111 -15.43 -24.00 -1.31
C ASP A 111 -15.99 -24.89 -2.41
N HIS A 112 -17.14 -24.48 -2.93
CA HIS A 112 -17.81 -25.19 -4.02
C HIS A 112 -18.20 -24.20 -5.12
N ARG A 113 -17.89 -24.57 -6.35
CA ARG A 113 -18.30 -23.81 -7.53
C ARG A 113 -19.34 -24.63 -8.28
N MET A 114 -20.50 -24.04 -8.48
CA MET A 114 -21.62 -24.73 -9.11
C MET A 114 -22.44 -23.80 -10.00
N GLU A 115 -23.19 -24.37 -10.90
CA GLU A 115 -24.12 -23.64 -11.74
C GLU A 115 -25.54 -23.80 -11.19
N LEU A 116 -26.18 -22.68 -10.89
CA LEU A 116 -27.56 -22.62 -10.46
C LEU A 116 -28.37 -21.80 -11.45
N GLY A 117 -29.28 -22.43 -12.19
CA GLY A 117 -30.15 -21.78 -13.19
C GLY A 117 -29.34 -20.98 -14.22
N HIS A 118 -28.32 -21.56 -14.87
CA HIS A 118 -27.43 -20.91 -15.85
C HIS A 118 -26.50 -19.83 -15.32
N VAL A 119 -26.46 -19.63 -14.00
CA VAL A 119 -25.54 -18.69 -13.34
C VAL A 119 -24.51 -19.46 -12.54
N ARG A 120 -23.25 -19.23 -12.86
CA ARG A 120 -22.12 -19.82 -12.10
C ARG A 120 -21.91 -19.04 -10.83
N ARG A 121 -21.92 -19.75 -9.69
CA ARG A 121 -21.75 -19.17 -8.35
C ARG A 121 -20.67 -19.89 -7.59
N ASP A 122 -19.99 -19.17 -6.73
CA ASP A 122 -19.00 -19.68 -5.78
C ASP A 122 -19.58 -19.61 -4.36
N PHE A 123 -19.59 -20.76 -3.69
CA PHE A 123 -20.08 -20.86 -2.32
C PHE A 123 -18.97 -21.27 -1.38
N HIS A 124 -18.93 -20.59 -0.23
CA HIS A 124 -18.19 -21.05 0.93
C HIS A 124 -19.17 -21.77 1.87
N VAL A 125 -18.88 -23.03 2.20
CA VAL A 125 -19.82 -23.86 2.99
C VAL A 125 -19.12 -24.34 4.25
N THR A 126 -19.63 -23.94 5.39
CA THR A 126 -19.18 -24.42 6.72
C THR A 126 -20.16 -25.45 7.26
N ARG A 127 -19.64 -26.58 7.68
CA ARG A 127 -20.40 -27.71 8.18
C ARG A 127 -20.08 -27.98 9.64
N MET A 128 -21.10 -28.37 10.41
CA MET A 128 -20.95 -28.79 11.80
C MET A 128 -21.90 -29.93 12.13
N LEU A 129 -21.42 -30.86 12.95
CA LEU A 129 -22.24 -31.97 13.42
C LEU A 129 -23.10 -31.52 14.60
N LEU A 130 -24.39 -31.83 14.53
CA LEU A 130 -25.33 -31.60 15.61
C LEU A 130 -25.66 -32.96 16.26
N ALA A 131 -25.56 -33.03 17.60
CA ALA A 131 -26.08 -34.21 18.35
C ALA A 131 -27.61 -34.13 18.37
N GLY A 132 -28.28 -35.17 17.94
CA GLY A 132 -29.74 -35.31 18.13
C GLY A 132 -30.07 -35.50 19.60
N GLY A 133 -31.27 -35.04 20.01
CA GLY A 133 -31.79 -35.29 21.35
C GLY A 133 -32.01 -36.78 21.61
N ASP A 134 -31.79 -37.21 22.86
CA ASP A 134 -31.95 -38.58 23.36
C ASP A 134 -33.43 -38.97 23.53
N ASP A 135 -34.24 -39.04 22.46
CA ASP A 135 -35.64 -39.43 22.60
C ASP A 135 -35.93 -40.93 22.39
N ALA A 136 -34.91 -41.79 22.22
CA ALA A 136 -35.11 -43.25 22.24
C ALA A 136 -33.79 -43.98 22.55
N PRO A 137 -33.84 -45.03 23.44
CA PRO A 137 -32.67 -45.85 23.67
C PRO A 137 -32.40 -46.73 22.43
N GLY A 138 -31.33 -46.41 21.69
CA GLY A 138 -30.81 -47.28 20.65
C GLY A 138 -30.44 -46.65 19.29
N ALA A 139 -30.81 -45.43 18.96
CA ALA A 139 -30.39 -44.77 17.71
C ALA A 139 -30.26 -43.28 17.91
N SER A 140 -29.09 -42.82 18.31
CA SER A 140 -28.76 -41.39 18.29
C SER A 140 -28.77 -40.89 16.84
N LYS A 141 -29.84 -40.19 16.43
CA LYS A 141 -29.89 -39.52 15.13
C LYS A 141 -28.84 -38.41 15.10
N ARG A 142 -27.99 -38.45 14.10
CA ARG A 142 -26.96 -37.43 13.90
C ARG A 142 -27.42 -36.50 12.80
N TYR A 143 -27.29 -35.22 13.01
CA TYR A 143 -27.62 -34.21 12.03
C TYR A 143 -26.38 -33.40 11.68
N LEU A 144 -26.31 -32.95 10.42
CA LEU A 144 -25.26 -32.05 9.92
C LEU A 144 -25.91 -30.70 9.57
N CYS A 145 -25.45 -29.64 10.18
CA CYS A 145 -25.79 -28.28 9.79
C CYS A 145 -24.76 -27.78 8.78
N ALA A 146 -25.21 -27.32 7.61
CA ALA A 146 -24.37 -26.71 6.59
C ALA A 146 -24.81 -25.27 6.37
N ILE A 147 -23.90 -24.30 6.56
CA ILE A 147 -24.13 -22.88 6.34
C ILE A 147 -23.43 -22.48 5.06
N TRP A 148 -24.15 -21.81 4.17
CA TRP A 148 -23.74 -21.50 2.81
C TRP A 148 -23.65 -19.99 2.62
N TRP A 149 -22.51 -19.50 2.16
CA TRP A 149 -22.32 -18.11 1.75
C TRP A 149 -22.03 -18.03 0.25
N ASP A 150 -22.79 -17.22 -0.46
CA ASP A 150 -22.47 -16.87 -1.84
C ASP A 150 -21.33 -15.83 -1.84
N VAL A 151 -20.13 -16.27 -2.19
CA VAL A 151 -18.93 -15.45 -2.25
C VAL A 151 -18.60 -14.98 -3.67
N SER A 152 -19.52 -15.19 -4.64
CA SER A 152 -19.29 -14.86 -6.06
C SER A 152 -18.94 -13.39 -6.25
N ALA A 153 -19.73 -12.48 -5.68
CA ALA A 153 -19.51 -11.04 -5.80
C ALA A 153 -18.22 -10.58 -5.10
N GLN A 154 -17.84 -11.21 -4.00
CA GLN A 154 -16.59 -10.92 -3.31
C GLN A 154 -15.40 -11.36 -4.17
N ARG A 155 -15.40 -12.58 -4.68
CA ARG A 155 -14.33 -13.09 -5.57
C ARG A 155 -14.18 -12.30 -6.85
N GLN A 156 -15.30 -11.86 -7.44
CA GLN A 156 -15.24 -10.99 -8.61
C GLN A 156 -14.56 -9.64 -8.29
N ARG A 157 -14.90 -9.02 -7.16
CA ARG A 157 -14.26 -7.77 -6.71
C ARG A 157 -12.76 -7.96 -6.43
N GLU A 158 -12.39 -9.05 -5.77
CA GLU A 158 -10.99 -9.39 -5.51
C GLU A 158 -10.20 -9.59 -6.81
N ALA A 159 -10.77 -10.30 -7.78
CA ALA A 159 -10.15 -10.48 -9.08
C ALA A 159 -10.01 -9.16 -9.88
N GLN A 160 -11.03 -8.29 -9.83
CA GLN A 160 -10.97 -6.98 -10.46
C GLN A 160 -9.91 -6.08 -9.81
N LEU A 161 -9.83 -6.11 -8.48
CA LEU A 161 -8.81 -5.35 -7.75
C LEU A 161 -7.40 -5.83 -8.08
N ALA A 162 -7.18 -7.14 -8.11
CA ALA A 162 -5.90 -7.72 -8.49
C ALA A 162 -5.47 -7.31 -9.90
N LEU A 163 -6.40 -7.33 -10.87
CA LEU A 163 -6.15 -6.90 -12.23
C LEU A 163 -5.83 -5.41 -12.31
N ALA A 164 -6.57 -4.56 -11.57
CA ALA A 164 -6.33 -3.12 -11.53
C ALA A 164 -4.96 -2.78 -10.95
N LEU A 165 -4.54 -3.47 -9.87
CA LEU A 165 -3.21 -3.32 -9.29
C LEU A 165 -2.11 -3.69 -10.30
N GLN A 166 -2.26 -4.80 -10.99
CA GLN A 166 -1.31 -5.23 -12.03
C GLN A 166 -1.19 -4.21 -13.17
N GLN A 167 -2.31 -3.64 -13.62
CA GLN A 167 -2.30 -2.60 -14.65
C GLN A 167 -1.60 -1.32 -14.17
N LEU A 168 -1.81 -0.94 -12.91
CA LEU A 168 -1.18 0.24 -12.32
C LEU A 168 0.34 0.07 -12.21
N GLU A 169 0.82 -1.10 -11.82
CA GLU A 169 2.26 -1.43 -11.80
C GLU A 169 2.88 -1.36 -13.21
N GLN A 170 2.19 -1.91 -14.21
CA GLN A 170 2.67 -1.83 -15.59
C GLN A 170 2.73 -0.39 -16.12
N GLN A 171 1.74 0.44 -15.80
CA GLN A 171 1.74 1.86 -16.17
C GLN A 171 2.88 2.62 -15.49
N GLN A 172 3.16 2.34 -14.22
CA GLN A 172 4.30 2.94 -13.51
C GLN A 172 5.63 2.58 -14.18
N LEU A 173 5.86 1.32 -14.49
CA LEU A 173 7.07 0.87 -15.17
C LEU A 173 7.22 1.49 -16.58
N ALA A 174 6.13 1.59 -17.34
CA ALA A 174 6.14 2.24 -18.65
C ALA A 174 6.44 3.74 -18.55
N THR A 175 5.88 4.42 -17.55
CA THR A 175 6.14 5.85 -17.31
C THR A 175 7.58 6.10 -16.92
N GLU A 176 8.16 5.24 -16.08
CA GLU A 176 9.57 5.32 -15.70
C GLU A 176 10.51 5.07 -16.89
N ALA A 177 10.18 4.10 -17.76
CA ALA A 177 10.94 3.84 -18.97
C ALA A 177 10.94 5.03 -19.92
N LEU A 178 9.77 5.64 -20.18
CA LEU A 178 9.63 6.85 -20.99
C LEU A 178 10.38 8.05 -20.39
N ARG A 179 10.37 8.20 -19.07
CA ARG A 179 11.14 9.26 -18.39
C ARG A 179 12.65 9.07 -18.59
N ARG A 180 13.14 7.82 -18.48
CA ARG A 180 14.55 7.52 -18.75
C ARG A 180 14.93 7.83 -20.19
N GLU A 181 14.12 7.42 -21.15
CA GLU A 181 14.37 7.66 -22.57
C GLU A 181 14.38 9.16 -22.91
N THR A 182 13.47 9.96 -22.35
CA THR A 182 13.45 11.42 -22.53
C THR A 182 14.63 12.11 -21.82
N GLN A 183 15.07 11.63 -20.68
CA GLN A 183 16.26 12.14 -19.99
C GLN A 183 17.56 11.80 -20.73
N ASP A 184 17.65 10.59 -21.29
CA ASP A 184 18.83 10.15 -22.05
C ASP A 184 18.93 10.88 -23.41
N ALA A 185 17.80 11.31 -23.98
CA ALA A 185 17.75 12.09 -25.24
C ALA A 185 18.02 13.59 -25.06
N ALA A 186 18.01 14.13 -23.82
CA ALA A 186 18.29 15.53 -23.58
C ALA A 186 19.77 15.85 -23.84
N PRO A 187 20.09 16.95 -24.56
CA PRO A 187 21.47 17.36 -24.77
C PRO A 187 22.17 17.56 -23.43
N ARG A 188 23.38 17.03 -23.30
CA ARG A 188 24.18 17.16 -22.09
C ARG A 188 25.36 18.10 -22.33
N ASP A 189 25.78 18.78 -21.26
CA ASP A 189 27.01 19.57 -21.28
C ASP A 189 28.21 18.67 -21.62
N ALA A 190 28.97 19.03 -22.64
CA ALA A 190 30.03 18.19 -23.18
C ALA A 190 31.20 17.94 -22.19
N GLU A 191 31.42 18.85 -21.25
CA GLU A 191 32.52 18.78 -20.29
C GLU A 191 32.16 17.96 -19.06
N THR A 192 30.95 18.12 -18.55
CA THR A 192 30.51 17.51 -17.29
C THR A 192 29.59 16.31 -17.50
N GLY A 193 28.94 16.20 -18.66
CA GLY A 193 27.89 15.24 -18.94
C GLY A 193 26.60 15.45 -18.13
N LEU A 194 26.46 16.63 -17.50
CA LEU A 194 25.27 17.05 -16.78
C LEU A 194 24.25 17.70 -17.73
N PHE A 195 23.06 17.94 -17.23
CA PHE A 195 22.08 18.72 -18.00
C PHE A 195 22.49 20.20 -18.10
N PRO A 196 22.15 20.89 -19.17
CA PRO A 196 22.38 22.32 -19.31
C PRO A 196 21.34 23.12 -18.50
N ASP A 197 21.60 24.43 -18.34
CA ASP A 197 20.75 25.36 -17.59
C ASP A 197 19.28 25.39 -18.07
N ALA A 198 19.04 25.41 -19.36
CA ALA A 198 17.67 25.39 -19.91
C ALA A 198 16.86 24.16 -19.47
N HIS A 199 17.52 23.03 -19.27
CA HIS A 199 16.87 21.82 -18.77
C HIS A 199 16.54 21.92 -17.26
N PHE A 200 17.37 22.64 -16.51
CA PHE A 200 17.15 22.87 -15.08
C PHE A 200 15.85 23.65 -14.83
N ASP A 201 15.61 24.72 -15.55
CA ASP A 201 14.41 25.55 -15.40
C ASP A 201 13.13 24.76 -15.70
N ASP A 202 13.15 23.91 -16.72
CA ASP A 202 12.01 23.06 -17.07
C ASP A 202 11.75 22.00 -15.97
N GLN A 203 12.79 21.41 -15.42
CA GLN A 203 12.65 20.43 -14.33
C GLN A 203 12.18 21.10 -13.04
N LEU A 204 12.72 22.25 -12.69
CA LEU A 204 12.32 22.99 -11.50
C LEU A 204 10.84 23.35 -11.55
N ARG A 205 10.35 23.84 -12.69
CA ARG A 205 8.93 24.17 -12.90
C ARG A 205 8.05 22.94 -12.70
N ARG A 206 8.46 21.78 -13.25
CA ARG A 206 7.73 20.51 -13.08
C ARG A 206 7.70 20.05 -11.63
N GLU A 207 8.80 20.16 -10.89
CA GLU A 207 8.85 19.77 -9.47
C GLU A 207 7.97 20.67 -8.61
N VAL A 208 7.93 21.99 -8.88
CA VAL A 208 7.00 22.91 -8.21
C VAL A 208 5.55 22.51 -8.48
N ASP A 209 5.18 22.28 -9.74
CA ASP A 209 3.83 21.88 -10.11
C ASP A 209 3.42 20.52 -9.47
N LEU A 210 4.33 19.57 -9.38
CA LEU A 210 4.11 18.29 -8.73
C LEU A 210 3.95 18.45 -7.21
N SER A 211 4.81 19.26 -6.59
CA SER A 211 4.75 19.51 -5.15
C SER A 211 3.43 20.15 -4.75
N LEU A 212 2.93 21.12 -5.52
CA LEU A 212 1.65 21.79 -5.27
C LEU A 212 0.44 20.83 -5.41
N ARG A 213 0.51 19.86 -6.34
CA ARG A 213 -0.60 18.91 -6.58
C ARG A 213 -0.60 17.72 -5.61
N GLU A 214 0.59 17.19 -5.32
CA GLU A 214 0.73 15.95 -4.57
C GLU A 214 1.16 16.16 -3.11
N HIS A 215 1.35 17.42 -2.69
CA HIS A 215 1.88 17.79 -1.37
C HIS A 215 3.19 17.08 -1.02
N ARG A 216 4.06 16.94 -2.03
CA ARG A 216 5.38 16.30 -1.89
C ARG A 216 6.45 17.35 -1.77
N GLU A 217 7.32 17.19 -0.79
CA GLU A 217 8.50 18.04 -0.67
C GLU A 217 9.57 17.67 -1.70
N PHE A 218 10.34 18.66 -2.13
CA PHE A 218 11.58 18.45 -2.88
C PHE A 218 12.61 19.48 -2.42
N SER A 219 13.90 19.23 -2.72
CA SER A 219 14.96 20.16 -2.37
C SER A 219 15.76 20.57 -3.59
N MET A 220 16.21 21.81 -3.56
CA MET A 220 17.14 22.40 -4.52
C MET A 220 18.47 22.70 -3.85
N VAL A 221 19.55 22.46 -4.57
CA VAL A 221 20.91 22.73 -4.09
C VAL A 221 21.63 23.57 -5.14
N SER A 222 22.08 24.75 -4.73
CA SER A 222 23.06 25.56 -5.48
C SER A 222 24.47 25.18 -5.04
N ILE A 223 25.36 24.92 -6.01
CA ILE A 223 26.73 24.47 -5.77
C ILE A 223 27.70 25.38 -6.52
N SER A 224 28.78 25.75 -5.87
CA SER A 224 29.89 26.48 -6.47
C SER A 224 31.22 25.81 -6.12
N ILE A 225 32.14 25.74 -7.08
CA ILE A 225 33.52 25.37 -6.80
C ILE A 225 34.17 26.52 -6.05
N ASP A 226 34.85 26.21 -4.96
CA ASP A 226 35.58 27.21 -4.17
C ASP A 226 36.82 27.71 -4.92
N PRO A 227 37.29 28.91 -4.65
CA PRO A 227 38.50 29.45 -5.27
C PRO A 227 39.70 28.49 -5.12
N PRO A 228 40.48 28.25 -6.18
CA PRO A 228 41.59 27.34 -6.14
C PRO A 228 42.70 27.86 -5.20
N THR A 229 43.30 26.95 -4.45
CA THR A 229 44.43 27.23 -3.55
C THR A 229 45.66 26.45 -3.93
N GLY A 230 46.84 26.89 -3.52
CA GLY A 230 48.10 26.20 -3.74
C GLY A 230 48.41 25.93 -5.24
N ILE A 231 48.75 24.70 -5.57
CA ILE A 231 49.14 24.25 -6.93
C ILE A 231 48.02 24.51 -7.95
N ALA A 232 46.78 24.28 -7.55
CA ALA A 232 45.63 24.49 -8.43
C ALA A 232 45.51 25.95 -8.91
N SER A 233 45.86 26.91 -8.06
CA SER A 233 45.90 28.34 -8.42
C SER A 233 46.99 28.65 -9.46
N ALA A 234 48.14 28.00 -9.38
CA ALA A 234 49.25 28.16 -10.32
C ALA A 234 48.95 27.55 -11.69
N LEU A 235 48.22 26.44 -11.76
CA LEU A 235 47.87 25.75 -13.01
C LEU A 235 46.73 26.46 -13.81
N GLY A 236 46.04 27.44 -13.24
CA GLY A 236 45.10 28.32 -13.93
C GLY A 236 43.89 27.61 -14.55
N ALA A 237 43.60 27.96 -15.82
CA ALA A 237 42.39 27.51 -16.52
C ALA A 237 42.34 25.99 -16.72
N SER A 238 43.48 25.32 -16.95
CA SER A 238 43.52 23.87 -17.17
C SER A 238 43.16 23.08 -15.91
N ALA A 239 43.64 23.53 -14.73
CA ALA A 239 43.23 22.91 -13.45
C ALA A 239 41.73 23.09 -13.20
N ARG A 240 41.23 24.31 -13.48
CA ARG A 240 39.80 24.64 -13.36
C ARG A 240 38.94 23.71 -14.21
N GLN A 241 39.30 23.47 -15.44
CA GLN A 241 38.62 22.55 -16.34
C GLN A 241 38.57 21.12 -15.79
N ARG A 242 39.68 20.60 -15.28
CA ARG A 242 39.74 19.27 -14.67
C ARG A 242 38.88 19.14 -13.43
N VAL A 243 38.78 20.20 -12.62
CA VAL A 243 37.90 20.26 -11.43
C VAL A 243 36.42 20.20 -11.87
N ILE A 244 36.04 20.96 -12.90
CA ILE A 244 34.70 20.96 -13.47
C ILE A 244 34.30 19.55 -13.92
N GLU A 245 35.17 18.88 -14.68
CA GLU A 245 34.95 17.49 -15.11
C GLU A 245 34.84 16.50 -13.94
N ALA A 246 35.71 16.67 -12.92
CA ALA A 246 35.70 15.81 -11.72
C ALA A 246 34.41 15.99 -10.93
N LEU A 247 33.96 17.22 -10.70
CA LEU A 247 32.69 17.53 -10.04
C LEU A 247 31.49 16.98 -10.84
N GLY A 248 31.50 17.12 -12.16
CA GLY A 248 30.48 16.54 -13.04
C GLY A 248 30.34 15.03 -12.86
N ARG A 249 31.46 14.30 -12.78
CA ARG A 249 31.47 12.86 -12.50
C ARG A 249 30.89 12.52 -11.12
N LEU A 250 31.30 13.27 -10.08
CA LEU A 250 30.81 13.08 -8.72
C LEU A 250 29.31 13.35 -8.62
N LEU A 251 28.81 14.42 -9.24
CA LEU A 251 27.39 14.74 -9.26
C LEU A 251 26.57 13.60 -9.91
N ARG A 252 26.98 13.13 -11.09
CA ARG A 252 26.31 11.99 -11.75
C ARG A 252 26.31 10.71 -10.91
N GLY A 253 27.39 10.43 -10.19
CA GLY A 253 27.51 9.25 -9.35
C GLY A 253 26.69 9.34 -8.06
N ASN A 254 26.32 10.54 -7.61
CA ASN A 254 25.59 10.77 -6.34
C ASN A 254 24.14 11.19 -6.53
N THR A 255 23.65 11.32 -7.77
CA THR A 255 22.25 11.64 -8.09
C THR A 255 21.52 10.41 -8.63
N ARG A 256 20.24 10.29 -8.27
CA ARG A 256 19.36 9.20 -8.72
C ARG A 256 18.74 9.54 -10.08
N ALA A 257 18.13 8.57 -10.73
CA ALA A 257 17.45 8.79 -12.01
C ALA A 257 16.32 9.83 -11.96
N MET A 258 15.73 10.06 -10.81
CA MET A 258 14.70 11.08 -10.59
C MET A 258 15.25 12.45 -10.15
N ASP A 259 16.51 12.51 -9.76
CA ASP A 259 17.19 13.76 -9.43
C ASP A 259 17.72 14.40 -10.74
N ALA A 260 17.76 15.72 -10.82
CA ALA A 260 18.38 16.42 -11.95
C ALA A 260 19.63 17.18 -11.49
N SER A 261 20.79 16.88 -12.08
CA SER A 261 22.01 17.62 -11.85
C SER A 261 22.40 18.40 -13.11
N CYS A 262 22.58 19.70 -12.96
CA CYS A 262 22.76 20.62 -14.05
C CYS A 262 24.01 21.48 -13.85
N ARG A 263 24.65 21.88 -14.97
CA ARG A 263 25.62 22.97 -15.01
C ARG A 263 24.89 24.23 -15.40
N VAL A 264 24.80 25.18 -14.46
CA VAL A 264 24.09 26.45 -14.70
C VAL A 264 24.95 27.44 -15.44
N SER A 265 26.15 27.69 -14.93
CA SER A 265 27.10 28.58 -15.63
C SER A 265 28.51 28.42 -15.06
N GLY A 266 29.54 28.45 -15.88
CA GLY A 266 30.93 28.45 -15.43
C GLY A 266 31.24 27.38 -14.41
N GLU A 267 31.44 27.76 -13.14
CA GLU A 267 31.73 26.91 -11.97
C GLU A 267 30.51 26.69 -11.06
N ARG A 268 29.32 27.09 -11.53
CA ARG A 268 28.05 26.92 -10.76
C ARG A 268 27.25 25.73 -11.29
N PHE A 269 26.75 24.97 -10.36
CA PHE A 269 25.93 23.79 -10.61
C PHE A 269 24.68 23.84 -9.74
N ALA A 270 23.65 23.16 -10.18
CA ALA A 270 22.42 22.99 -9.42
C ALA A 270 21.99 21.53 -9.42
N VAL A 271 21.37 21.10 -8.31
CA VAL A 271 20.80 19.77 -8.18
C VAL A 271 19.39 19.88 -7.65
N LEU A 272 18.44 19.22 -8.34
CA LEU A 272 17.09 19.01 -7.87
C LEU A 272 16.98 17.60 -7.30
N LEU A 273 16.53 17.48 -6.07
CA LEU A 273 16.35 16.25 -5.34
C LEU A 273 14.84 15.98 -5.16
N SER A 274 14.27 15.22 -6.08
CA SER A 274 12.84 14.95 -6.12
C SER A 274 12.39 14.08 -4.94
N GLY A 275 11.33 14.50 -4.24
CA GLY A 275 10.79 13.79 -3.08
C GLY A 275 11.73 13.74 -1.87
N VAL A 276 12.63 14.71 -1.74
CA VAL A 276 13.64 14.76 -0.66
C VAL A 276 13.50 16.06 0.12
N GLY A 277 13.27 15.95 1.43
CA GLY A 277 13.19 17.10 2.34
C GLY A 277 14.54 17.64 2.76
N LEU A 278 14.51 18.84 3.38
CA LEU A 278 15.67 19.66 3.72
C LEU A 278 16.76 18.90 4.50
N ALA A 279 16.40 18.15 5.53
CA ALA A 279 17.36 17.41 6.38
C ALA A 279 18.08 16.28 5.62
N THR A 280 17.34 15.55 4.81
CA THR A 280 17.89 14.46 3.98
C THR A 280 18.76 15.02 2.86
N ALA A 281 18.35 16.13 2.23
CA ALA A 281 19.13 16.85 1.23
C ALA A 281 20.47 17.33 1.81
N HIS A 282 20.43 17.95 3.00
CA HIS A 282 21.65 18.37 3.71
C HIS A 282 22.61 17.21 3.95
N SER A 283 22.11 16.10 4.49
CA SER A 283 22.92 14.91 4.76
C SER A 283 23.59 14.33 3.50
N ARG A 284 22.84 14.27 2.39
CA ARG A 284 23.37 13.82 1.08
C ARG A 284 24.46 14.78 0.57
N MET A 285 24.22 16.09 0.68
CA MET A 285 25.16 17.10 0.18
C MET A 285 26.42 17.19 1.06
N GLU A 286 26.32 16.97 2.36
CA GLU A 286 27.50 16.82 3.21
C GLU A 286 28.35 15.60 2.84
N GLY A 287 27.72 14.50 2.44
CA GLY A 287 28.40 13.35 1.87
C GLY A 287 29.16 13.70 0.58
N LEU A 288 28.50 14.39 -0.35
CA LEU A 288 29.11 14.84 -1.61
C LEU A 288 30.26 15.85 -1.39
N ARG A 289 30.05 16.82 -0.51
CA ARG A 289 31.11 17.79 -0.13
C ARG A 289 32.38 17.10 0.36
N ARG A 290 32.25 16.10 1.24
CA ARG A 290 33.41 15.32 1.74
C ARG A 290 34.07 14.55 0.61
N GLN A 291 33.32 13.97 -0.29
CA GLN A 291 33.89 13.29 -1.47
C GLN A 291 34.68 14.27 -2.36
N CYS A 292 34.16 15.47 -2.60
CA CYS A 292 34.87 16.51 -3.34
C CYS A 292 36.20 16.90 -2.63
N ALA A 293 36.16 17.11 -1.32
CA ALA A 293 37.34 17.48 -0.54
C ALA A 293 38.44 16.42 -0.50
N THR A 294 38.08 15.13 -0.68
CA THR A 294 39.02 14.00 -0.74
C THR A 294 39.40 13.59 -2.15
N GLN A 295 38.76 14.17 -3.18
CA GLN A 295 39.02 13.84 -4.58
C GLN A 295 40.36 14.43 -5.02
N ILE A 296 41.24 13.56 -5.51
CA ILE A 296 42.51 13.96 -6.14
C ILE A 296 42.27 14.17 -7.64
N VAL A 297 42.68 15.32 -8.14
CA VAL A 297 42.71 15.66 -9.56
C VAL A 297 44.14 15.71 -10.01
N VAL A 298 44.45 15.06 -11.16
CA VAL A 298 45.81 15.00 -11.70
C VAL A 298 45.87 15.81 -13.01
N LEU A 299 46.85 16.70 -13.10
CA LEU A 299 47.18 17.45 -14.32
C LEU A 299 48.69 17.58 -14.46
N ASP A 300 49.22 17.20 -15.58
CA ASP A 300 50.65 17.27 -15.92
C ASP A 300 51.59 16.65 -14.86
N GLY A 301 51.12 15.54 -14.24
CA GLY A 301 51.86 14.83 -13.20
C GLY A 301 51.80 15.48 -11.81
N GLN A 302 50.99 16.51 -11.64
CA GLN A 302 50.75 17.19 -10.36
C GLN A 302 49.40 16.83 -9.78
N ASP A 303 49.36 16.49 -8.51
CA ASP A 303 48.17 16.15 -7.78
C ASP A 303 47.64 17.37 -7.01
N PHE A 304 46.36 17.67 -7.12
CA PHE A 304 45.71 18.73 -6.35
C PHE A 304 44.27 18.37 -6.01
N GLY A 305 43.76 18.99 -4.94
CA GLY A 305 42.37 18.84 -4.51
C GLY A 305 41.54 20.06 -4.84
N PHE A 306 40.24 19.93 -4.62
CA PHE A 306 39.30 21.05 -4.69
C PHE A 306 38.20 20.88 -3.64
N THR A 307 37.55 21.99 -3.33
CA THR A 307 36.39 21.99 -2.44
C THR A 307 35.21 22.69 -3.10
N VAL A 308 34.04 22.48 -2.53
CA VAL A 308 32.80 23.07 -3.02
C VAL A 308 32.00 23.63 -1.85
N SER A 309 31.33 24.73 -2.10
CA SER A 309 30.32 25.31 -1.21
C SER A 309 28.95 25.04 -1.76
N MET A 310 27.98 24.75 -0.88
CA MET A 310 26.62 24.40 -1.24
C MET A 310 25.59 25.14 -0.40
N GLY A 311 24.49 25.56 -1.06
CA GLY A 311 23.31 26.10 -0.41
C GLY A 311 22.11 25.21 -0.70
N VAL A 312 21.41 24.78 0.35
CA VAL A 312 20.26 23.86 0.25
C VAL A 312 18.99 24.57 0.64
N ALA A 313 17.99 24.53 -0.23
CA ALA A 313 16.64 25.01 0.02
C ALA A 313 15.61 23.90 -0.25
N SER A 314 14.44 23.96 0.38
CA SER A 314 13.39 22.95 0.24
C SER A 314 12.03 23.61 0.01
N PHE A 315 11.28 23.06 -0.91
CA PHE A 315 9.91 23.45 -1.16
C PHE A 315 8.95 22.45 -0.50
N PRO A 316 7.91 22.88 0.23
CA PRO A 316 7.51 24.29 0.45
C PRO A 316 8.17 24.97 1.67
N HIS A 317 9.03 24.30 2.46
CA HIS A 317 9.45 24.73 3.79
C HIS A 317 10.32 26.01 3.83
N THR A 318 11.17 26.24 2.84
CA THR A 318 12.03 27.44 2.78
C THR A 318 11.56 28.46 1.76
N ALA A 319 10.64 28.06 0.86
CA ALA A 319 10.12 28.90 -0.21
C ALA A 319 8.78 28.38 -0.72
N HIS A 320 7.91 29.27 -1.18
CA HIS A 320 6.59 28.94 -1.73
C HIS A 320 6.46 29.24 -3.23
N THR A 321 7.48 29.85 -3.81
CA THR A 321 7.57 30.11 -5.27
C THR A 321 8.89 29.58 -5.81
N GLN A 322 8.94 29.38 -7.14
CA GLN A 322 10.17 29.00 -7.82
C GLN A 322 11.28 30.03 -7.62
N GLU A 323 10.96 31.32 -7.73
CA GLU A 323 11.90 32.42 -7.59
C GLU A 323 12.48 32.50 -6.16
N ASP A 324 11.61 32.39 -5.15
CA ASP A 324 12.03 32.35 -3.75
C ASP A 324 12.94 31.16 -3.46
N LEU A 325 12.68 30.00 -4.05
CA LEU A 325 13.48 28.78 -3.85
C LEU A 325 14.90 28.98 -4.41
N LEU A 326 15.01 29.52 -5.61
CA LEU A 326 16.29 29.87 -6.23
C LEU A 326 17.05 30.85 -5.35
N GLN A 327 16.40 31.93 -4.91
CA GLN A 327 17.00 32.95 -4.07
C GLN A 327 17.42 32.39 -2.71
N ALA A 328 16.61 31.53 -2.10
CA ALA A 328 16.91 30.91 -0.82
C ALA A 328 18.15 30.00 -0.90
N ALA A 329 18.24 29.17 -1.95
CA ALA A 329 19.40 28.31 -2.18
C ALA A 329 20.68 29.15 -2.45
N ASP A 330 20.59 30.20 -3.25
CA ASP A 330 21.73 31.09 -3.55
C ASP A 330 22.19 31.90 -2.33
N THR A 331 21.26 32.34 -1.50
CA THR A 331 21.58 33.02 -0.22
C THR A 331 22.29 32.05 0.72
N ALA A 332 21.83 30.82 0.82
CA ALA A 332 22.48 29.78 1.62
C ALA A 332 23.89 29.46 1.06
N LEU A 333 24.05 29.37 -0.26
CA LEU A 333 25.36 29.18 -0.89
C LEU A 333 26.32 30.32 -0.55
N SER A 334 25.86 31.57 -0.65
CA SER A 334 26.67 32.75 -0.28
C SER A 334 27.09 32.72 1.19
N ALA A 335 26.20 32.27 2.08
CA ALA A 335 26.55 32.07 3.48
C ALA A 335 27.63 30.97 3.70
N ALA A 336 27.57 29.88 2.91
CA ALA A 336 28.59 28.84 2.92
C ALA A 336 29.97 29.39 2.50
N GLN A 337 30.02 30.17 1.42
CA GLN A 337 31.24 30.80 0.91
C GLN A 337 31.83 31.83 1.90
N THR A 338 30.96 32.64 2.52
CA THR A 338 31.39 33.64 3.52
C THR A 338 32.02 33.00 4.78
N ARG A 339 31.63 31.77 5.09
CA ARG A 339 32.23 31.00 6.21
C ARG A 339 33.58 30.36 5.87
N GLY A 340 34.15 30.69 4.72
CA GLY A 340 35.48 30.22 4.30
C GLY A 340 35.44 29.09 3.24
N GLY A 341 34.28 28.80 2.69
CA GLY A 341 34.11 27.73 1.70
C GLY A 341 34.09 26.32 2.31
N ASN A 342 34.04 25.30 1.44
CA ASN A 342 34.00 23.88 1.83
C ASN A 342 32.90 23.60 2.87
N HIS A 343 31.71 24.12 2.65
CA HIS A 343 30.60 24.08 3.59
C HIS A 343 29.25 23.88 2.90
N VAL A 344 28.31 23.25 3.62
CA VAL A 344 26.90 23.15 3.20
C VAL A 344 26.07 24.00 4.18
N SER A 345 25.38 25.02 3.64
CA SER A 345 24.46 25.85 4.42
C SER A 345 23.01 25.57 4.05
N LEU A 346 22.13 25.64 5.03
CA LEU A 346 20.68 25.51 4.82
C LEU A 346 20.05 26.88 4.68
N ALA A 347 19.06 27.00 3.80
CA ALA A 347 18.17 28.15 3.78
C ALA A 347 17.30 28.17 5.05
N SER A 348 16.95 29.35 5.49
CA SER A 348 16.07 29.55 6.64
C SER A 348 14.67 29.03 6.33
N ILE A 349 14.08 28.31 7.27
CA ILE A 349 12.68 27.88 7.19
C ILE A 349 11.82 29.15 7.34
N ARG A 350 10.88 29.35 6.41
CA ARG A 350 9.86 30.39 6.54
C ARG A 350 8.71 29.81 7.36
N PHE A 351 8.43 30.37 8.50
CA PHE A 351 7.19 30.11 9.24
C PHE A 351 6.13 31.00 8.60
N GLU A 352 4.99 30.43 8.20
CA GLU A 352 3.82 31.25 7.91
C GLU A 352 3.42 31.93 9.21
N ASP A 353 3.54 33.25 9.26
CA ASP A 353 2.88 34.03 10.29
C ASP A 353 1.39 33.94 9.99
N ASP A 354 0.68 33.03 10.68
CA ASP A 354 -0.77 32.97 10.71
C ASP A 354 -1.32 34.31 11.21
N PHE A 355 -1.84 35.12 10.28
CA PHE A 355 -2.70 36.25 10.55
C PHE A 355 -4.13 35.93 10.19
#